data_b8a9eb9d7eb5088a3f0e284eeacc2222
#
_entry.id   b8a9eb9d7eb5088a3f0e284eeacc2222
#
_cell.length_a   1.000
_cell.length_b   1.000
_cell.length_c   1.000
_cell.angle_alpha   90.00
_cell.angle_beta   90.00
_cell.angle_gamma   90.00
#
_symmetry.space_group_name_H-M   'P 1'
#
loop_
_entity.id
_entity.type
_entity.pdbx_description
1 polymer ?
#
loop_
_entity_poly.entity_id
_entity_poly.type
_entity_poly.pdbx_seq_one_letter_code
_entity_poly.pdbx_strand_id
1 'polypeptide(L)'
;MSLFHYIYKILFLVILFTISSTCFSETISIKGLVFSDLKINEVFANQKITSGYLTIENTNKKDEHLIHLVSNFSEKTELHNMTVENDIMKMKHVDKGITIKANSKLIFRPGSFHIMFIKLLKPLKVMNKYKVIFTFQNAG
;
A
#
# COMPACT_ATOMS: atom_id res chain seq x y z
N MET A 1 -10.37 54.62 -1.73
CA MET A 1 -9.92 53.24 -1.98
C MET A 1 -11.08 52.59 -2.75
N SER A 2 -10.90 52.32 -4.06
CA SER A 2 -12.04 52.10 -4.96
C SER A 2 -12.65 50.69 -4.80
N LEU A 3 -13.96 50.58 -4.97
CA LEU A 3 -14.74 49.34 -4.99
C LEU A 3 -14.07 48.24 -5.86
N PHE A 4 -13.43 48.63 -6.94
CA PHE A 4 -12.63 47.75 -7.80
C PHE A 4 -11.52 47.00 -7.07
N HIS A 5 -10.86 47.62 -6.09
CA HIS A 5 -9.79 46.98 -5.31
C HIS A 5 -10.32 45.87 -4.39
N TYR A 6 -11.54 46.03 -3.87
CA TYR A 6 -12.21 45.00 -3.07
C TYR A 6 -12.67 43.80 -3.93
N ILE A 7 -13.21 44.10 -5.11
CA ILE A 7 -13.67 43.08 -6.06
C ILE A 7 -12.50 42.23 -6.52
N TYR A 8 -11.36 42.81 -6.86
CA TYR A 8 -10.12 42.07 -7.23
C TYR A 8 -9.59 41.20 -6.10
N LYS A 9 -9.63 41.68 -4.86
CA LYS A 9 -9.17 40.88 -3.69
C LYS A 9 -10.09 39.68 -3.44
N ILE A 10 -11.42 39.89 -3.56
CA ILE A 10 -12.38 38.79 -3.40
C ILE A 10 -12.24 37.78 -4.54
N LEU A 11 -12.12 38.25 -5.79
CA LEU A 11 -11.90 37.37 -6.95
C LEU A 11 -10.61 36.57 -6.82
N PHE A 12 -9.51 37.19 -6.36
CA PHE A 12 -8.23 36.52 -6.12
C PHE A 12 -8.33 35.47 -4.98
N LEU A 13 -9.07 35.80 -3.91
CA LEU A 13 -9.30 34.85 -2.80
C LEU A 13 -10.14 33.66 -3.24
N VAL A 14 -11.14 33.84 -4.07
CA VAL A 14 -12.00 32.79 -4.63
C VAL A 14 -11.20 31.89 -5.57
N ILE A 15 -10.32 32.43 -6.40
CA ILE A 15 -9.44 31.67 -7.29
C ILE A 15 -8.43 30.84 -6.48
N LEU A 16 -7.92 31.36 -5.36
CA LEU A 16 -7.01 30.60 -4.49
C LEU A 16 -7.68 29.39 -3.82
N PHE A 17 -8.98 29.46 -3.58
CA PHE A 17 -9.75 28.40 -2.90
C PHE A 17 -10.16 27.25 -3.84
N THR A 18 -10.08 27.44 -5.17
CA THR A 18 -10.48 26.43 -6.15
C THR A 18 -9.36 25.46 -6.55
N ILE A 19 -8.12 25.66 -6.07
CA ILE A 19 -7.02 24.70 -6.30
C ILE A 19 -7.10 23.60 -5.23
N SER A 20 -8.18 22.84 -5.24
CA SER A 20 -8.24 21.57 -4.50
C SER A 20 -7.34 20.59 -5.23
N SER A 21 -6.15 20.37 -4.71
CA SER A 21 -5.28 19.29 -5.17
C SER A 21 -5.98 17.95 -4.94
N THR A 22 -6.60 17.40 -5.97
CA THR A 22 -7.10 16.02 -5.94
C THR A 22 -5.91 15.10 -5.87
N CYS A 23 -5.61 14.59 -4.66
CA CYS A 23 -4.64 13.52 -4.48
C CYS A 23 -5.25 12.24 -5.08
N PHE A 24 -4.87 11.90 -6.31
CA PHE A 24 -5.23 10.62 -6.91
C PHE A 24 -4.37 9.54 -6.27
N SER A 25 -4.97 8.72 -5.40
CA SER A 25 -4.38 7.43 -5.03
C SER A 25 -4.43 6.51 -6.24
N GLU A 26 -3.29 5.97 -6.66
CA GLU A 26 -3.21 4.99 -7.76
C GLU A 26 -3.93 3.71 -7.32
N THR A 27 -4.96 3.33 -8.07
CA THR A 27 -5.77 2.14 -7.80
C THR A 27 -5.65 1.18 -8.97
N ILE A 28 -5.38 -0.08 -8.69
CA ILE A 28 -5.27 -1.14 -9.71
C ILE A 28 -6.41 -2.13 -9.48
N SER A 29 -7.22 -2.41 -10.50
CA SER A 29 -8.32 -3.38 -10.40
C SER A 29 -8.10 -4.52 -11.39
N ILE A 30 -8.07 -5.76 -10.89
CA ILE A 30 -7.86 -6.97 -11.69
C ILE A 30 -8.75 -8.09 -11.14
N LYS A 31 -9.62 -8.66 -11.98
CA LYS A 31 -10.48 -9.83 -11.64
C LYS A 31 -11.27 -9.64 -10.33
N GLY A 32 -11.78 -8.44 -10.07
CA GLY A 32 -12.55 -8.12 -8.87
C GLY A 32 -11.70 -7.95 -7.60
N LEU A 33 -10.39 -7.89 -7.73
CA LEU A 33 -9.48 -7.45 -6.68
C LEU A 33 -9.04 -6.03 -6.95
N VAL A 34 -9.19 -5.16 -5.96
CA VAL A 34 -8.81 -3.74 -6.04
C VAL A 34 -7.66 -3.48 -5.08
N PHE A 35 -6.55 -2.98 -5.63
CA PHE A 35 -5.34 -2.64 -4.90
C PHE A 35 -5.23 -1.13 -4.76
N SER A 36 -5.03 -0.63 -3.55
CA SER A 36 -4.84 0.79 -3.25
C SER A 36 -3.77 1.01 -2.18
N ASP A 37 -3.39 2.28 -1.97
CA ASP A 37 -2.46 2.72 -0.93
C ASP A 37 -1.09 2.02 -0.97
N LEU A 38 -0.63 1.63 -2.19
CA LEU A 38 0.60 0.88 -2.37
C LEU A 38 1.81 1.74 -2.03
N LYS A 39 2.58 1.30 -1.04
CA LYS A 39 3.85 1.94 -0.68
C LYS A 39 4.86 0.95 -0.15
N ILE A 40 6.14 1.26 -0.33
CA ILE A 40 7.27 0.60 0.31
C ILE A 40 7.95 1.64 1.18
N ASN A 41 8.33 1.26 2.41
CA ASN A 41 9.06 2.17 3.29
C ASN A 41 10.42 2.54 2.68
N GLU A 42 10.84 3.76 2.96
CA GLU A 42 12.18 4.24 2.57
C GLU A 42 13.27 3.34 3.13
N VAL A 43 14.38 3.28 2.42
CA VAL A 43 15.52 2.44 2.76
C VAL A 43 16.75 3.32 2.88
N PHE A 44 17.38 3.30 4.06
CA PHE A 44 18.66 3.97 4.27
C PHE A 44 19.82 3.22 3.61
N ALA A 45 20.94 3.91 3.40
CA ALA A 45 22.15 3.30 2.87
C ALA A 45 22.53 2.05 3.68
N ASN A 46 22.85 0.94 2.97
CA ASN A 46 23.19 -0.36 3.55
C ASN A 46 22.05 -1.16 4.22
N GLN A 47 20.84 -0.64 4.30
CA GLN A 47 19.70 -1.40 4.79
C GLN A 47 19.32 -2.49 3.78
N LYS A 48 19.17 -3.73 4.26
CA LYS A 48 18.87 -4.91 3.44
C LYS A 48 17.45 -5.44 3.60
N ILE A 49 16.65 -4.80 4.44
CA ILE A 49 15.28 -5.22 4.73
C ILE A 49 14.37 -4.00 4.75
N THR A 50 13.20 -4.13 4.16
CA THR A 50 12.16 -3.09 4.23
C THR A 50 10.77 -3.72 4.23
N SER A 51 9.75 -2.91 4.53
CA SER A 51 8.35 -3.34 4.53
C SER A 51 7.53 -2.62 3.48
N GLY A 52 6.49 -3.30 3.01
CA GLY A 52 5.49 -2.77 2.09
C GLY A 52 4.09 -2.88 2.68
N TYR A 53 3.26 -1.94 2.30
CA TYR A 53 1.87 -1.80 2.74
C TYR A 53 0.97 -1.53 1.56
N LEU A 54 -0.27 -1.98 1.66
CA LEU A 54 -1.33 -1.74 0.68
C LEU A 54 -2.68 -2.15 1.27
N THR A 55 -3.72 -1.81 0.57
CA THR A 55 -5.07 -2.35 0.80
C THR A 55 -5.44 -3.22 -0.39
N ILE A 56 -5.96 -4.42 -0.13
CA ILE A 56 -6.56 -5.32 -1.15
C ILE A 56 -8.03 -5.45 -0.80
N GLU A 57 -8.93 -5.03 -1.69
CA GLU A 57 -10.36 -5.22 -1.58
C GLU A 57 -10.80 -6.34 -2.52
N ASN A 58 -11.47 -7.34 -1.98
CA ASN A 58 -12.12 -8.39 -2.76
C ASN A 58 -13.58 -8.00 -3.01
N THR A 59 -13.90 -7.54 -4.21
CA THR A 59 -15.26 -7.17 -4.63
C THR A 59 -16.05 -8.35 -5.17
N ASN A 60 -15.45 -9.55 -5.21
CA ASN A 60 -16.11 -10.77 -5.65
C ASN A 60 -17.07 -11.32 -4.58
N LYS A 61 -18.03 -12.13 -5.02
CA LYS A 61 -18.99 -12.86 -4.14
C LYS A 61 -18.40 -14.10 -3.48
N LYS A 62 -17.13 -14.43 -3.76
CA LYS A 62 -16.40 -15.57 -3.20
C LYS A 62 -15.15 -15.11 -2.49
N ASP A 63 -14.76 -15.84 -1.47
CA ASP A 63 -13.48 -15.65 -0.80
C ASP A 63 -12.32 -15.83 -1.79
N GLU A 64 -11.28 -15.03 -1.63
CA GLU A 64 -10.03 -15.18 -2.36
C GLU A 64 -8.89 -15.50 -1.38
N HIS A 65 -7.87 -16.16 -1.84
CA HIS A 65 -6.73 -16.53 -1.01
C HIS A 65 -5.42 -16.06 -1.64
N LEU A 66 -4.72 -15.16 -0.98
CA LEU A 66 -3.38 -14.74 -1.36
C LEU A 66 -2.39 -15.82 -0.95
N ILE A 67 -1.79 -16.53 -1.90
CA ILE A 67 -0.92 -17.67 -1.68
C ILE A 67 0.54 -17.25 -1.55
N HIS A 68 0.99 -16.38 -2.46
CA HIS A 68 2.42 -16.11 -2.62
C HIS A 68 2.70 -14.70 -3.14
N LEU A 69 3.90 -14.20 -2.83
CA LEU A 69 4.43 -12.92 -3.26
C LEU A 69 5.86 -13.07 -3.75
N VAL A 70 6.21 -12.40 -4.84
CA VAL A 70 7.60 -12.26 -5.26
C VAL A 70 7.88 -10.84 -5.72
N SER A 71 9.12 -10.39 -5.54
CA SER A 71 9.63 -9.15 -6.09
C SER A 71 10.92 -9.38 -6.86
N ASN A 72 11.24 -8.48 -7.79
CA ASN A 72 12.49 -8.53 -8.54
C ASN A 72 13.63 -7.73 -7.92
N PHE A 73 13.42 -7.19 -6.72
CA PHE A 73 14.36 -6.31 -6.03
C PHE A 73 14.76 -6.83 -4.64
N SER A 74 14.24 -7.99 -4.20
CA SER A 74 14.66 -8.68 -2.98
C SER A 74 14.81 -10.18 -3.23
N GLU A 75 15.67 -10.86 -2.47
CA GLU A 75 15.80 -12.30 -2.55
C GLU A 75 14.59 -13.04 -2.01
N LYS A 76 13.96 -12.47 -0.96
CA LYS A 76 12.74 -13.02 -0.35
C LYS A 76 11.69 -11.94 -0.20
N THR A 77 10.45 -12.31 -0.48
CA THR A 77 9.26 -11.49 -0.24
C THR A 77 8.29 -12.32 0.57
N GLU A 78 8.01 -11.89 1.79
CA GLU A 78 7.26 -12.70 2.77
C GLU A 78 6.06 -11.93 3.33
N LEU A 79 4.98 -12.65 3.64
CA LEU A 79 3.86 -12.13 4.41
C LEU A 79 4.14 -12.27 5.90
N HIS A 80 4.00 -11.19 6.64
CA HIS A 80 4.14 -11.19 8.08
C HIS A 80 2.91 -10.60 8.75
N ASN A 81 2.68 -11.02 9.99
CA ASN A 81 1.66 -10.46 10.87
C ASN A 81 2.29 -10.08 12.21
N MET A 82 1.89 -8.92 12.74
CA MET A 82 2.22 -8.54 14.11
C MET A 82 1.10 -8.97 15.04
N THR A 83 1.45 -9.68 16.11
CA THR A 83 0.54 -10.08 17.19
C THR A 83 1.07 -9.58 18.51
N VAL A 84 0.19 -9.33 19.47
CA VAL A 84 0.56 -9.03 20.86
C VAL A 84 0.29 -10.27 21.69
N GLU A 85 1.34 -10.81 22.31
CA GLU A 85 1.25 -11.96 23.19
C GLU A 85 1.93 -11.60 24.51
N ASN A 86 1.19 -11.58 25.63
CA ASN A 86 1.66 -11.18 26.96
C ASN A 86 2.33 -9.79 26.95
N ASP A 87 1.67 -8.80 26.34
CA ASP A 87 2.15 -7.42 26.17
C ASP A 87 3.44 -7.26 25.35
N ILE A 88 3.89 -8.34 24.70
CA ILE A 88 5.05 -8.33 23.81
C ILE A 88 4.57 -8.40 22.37
N MET A 89 5.01 -7.44 21.54
CA MET A 89 4.77 -7.49 20.10
C MET A 89 5.66 -8.56 19.46
N LYS A 90 5.04 -9.51 18.77
CA LYS A 90 5.72 -10.58 18.02
C LYS A 90 5.37 -10.49 16.54
N MET A 91 6.39 -10.63 15.72
CA MET A 91 6.23 -10.76 14.28
C MET A 91 6.26 -12.23 13.90
N LYS A 92 5.27 -12.69 13.15
CA LYS A 92 5.16 -14.07 12.68
C LYS A 92 5.07 -14.10 11.16
N HIS A 93 5.81 -15.00 10.54
CA HIS A 93 5.65 -15.31 9.12
C HIS A 93 4.31 -16.04 8.88
N VAL A 94 3.65 -15.71 7.77
CA VAL A 94 2.34 -16.26 7.39
C VAL A 94 2.53 -17.24 6.23
N ASP A 95 2.91 -18.47 6.55
CA ASP A 95 3.29 -19.49 5.57
C ASP A 95 2.14 -19.97 4.69
N LYS A 96 0.92 -19.95 5.23
CA LYS A 96 -0.27 -20.51 4.55
C LYS A 96 -1.05 -19.49 3.72
N GLY A 97 -0.46 -18.30 3.51
CA GLY A 97 -1.16 -17.21 2.84
C GLY A 97 -2.28 -16.60 3.69
N ILE A 98 -3.09 -15.74 3.07
CA ILE A 98 -4.14 -14.97 3.77
C ILE A 98 -5.44 -15.02 2.97
N THR A 99 -6.55 -15.37 3.63
CA THR A 99 -7.88 -15.32 3.04
C THR A 99 -8.44 -13.89 3.08
N ILE A 100 -8.92 -13.44 1.94
CA ILE A 100 -9.64 -12.16 1.79
C ILE A 100 -11.11 -12.53 1.54
N LYS A 101 -11.94 -12.29 2.53
CA LYS A 101 -13.37 -12.63 2.47
C LYS A 101 -14.06 -11.91 1.32
N ALA A 102 -15.13 -12.51 0.81
CA ALA A 102 -16.01 -11.90 -0.18
C ALA A 102 -16.48 -10.52 0.30
N ASN A 103 -16.48 -9.53 -0.59
CA ASN A 103 -16.89 -8.14 -0.29
C ASN A 103 -16.20 -7.54 0.93
N SER A 104 -14.91 -7.85 1.14
CA SER A 104 -14.12 -7.34 2.27
C SER A 104 -12.76 -6.81 1.87
N LYS A 105 -12.08 -6.14 2.81
CA LYS A 105 -10.74 -5.58 2.62
C LYS A 105 -9.74 -6.26 3.53
N LEU A 106 -8.56 -6.52 2.99
CA LEU A 106 -7.36 -6.87 3.73
C LEU A 106 -6.43 -5.66 3.71
N ILE A 107 -6.10 -5.15 4.89
CA ILE A 107 -5.27 -3.94 5.04
C ILE A 107 -3.90 -4.33 5.60
N PHE A 108 -2.86 -4.07 4.82
CA PHE A 108 -1.48 -4.19 5.24
C PHE A 108 -1.01 -2.85 5.80
N ARG A 109 -0.68 -2.81 7.09
CA ARG A 109 -0.30 -1.59 7.81
C ARG A 109 0.70 -1.89 8.94
N PRO A 110 1.43 -0.88 9.44
CA PRO A 110 2.26 -1.05 10.64
C PRO A 110 1.48 -1.64 11.81
N GLY A 111 2.08 -2.56 12.53
CA GLY A 111 1.46 -3.24 13.67
C GLY A 111 0.43 -4.32 13.33
N SER A 112 0.29 -4.69 12.06
CA SER A 112 -0.64 -5.72 11.56
C SER A 112 0.02 -6.51 10.45
N PHE A 113 -0.76 -7.02 9.47
CA PHE A 113 -0.23 -7.62 8.27
C PHE A 113 0.65 -6.63 7.50
N HIS A 114 1.78 -7.12 6.99
CA HIS A 114 2.69 -6.37 6.14
C HIS A 114 3.52 -7.29 5.25
N ILE A 115 4.08 -6.73 4.19
CA ILE A 115 4.99 -7.45 3.31
C ILE A 115 6.41 -7.12 3.76
N MET A 116 7.26 -8.15 3.90
CA MET A 116 8.68 -8.00 4.18
C MET A 116 9.49 -8.28 2.92
N PHE A 117 10.32 -7.34 2.52
CA PHE A 117 11.32 -7.49 1.47
C PHE A 117 12.69 -7.70 2.13
N ILE A 118 13.23 -8.91 2.01
CA ILE A 118 14.42 -9.36 2.74
C ILE A 118 15.56 -9.54 1.75
N LYS A 119 16.76 -9.10 2.13
CA LYS A 119 17.97 -9.09 1.31
C LYS A 119 17.74 -8.33 0.00
N LEU A 120 17.56 -7.04 0.12
CA LEU A 120 17.42 -6.14 -1.02
C LEU A 120 18.65 -6.26 -1.94
N LEU A 121 18.39 -6.53 -3.23
CA LEU A 121 19.43 -6.73 -4.25
C LEU A 121 20.09 -5.41 -4.67
N LYS A 122 19.36 -4.29 -4.50
CA LYS A 122 19.82 -2.92 -4.81
C LYS A 122 19.14 -1.92 -3.89
N PRO A 123 19.74 -0.74 -3.67
CA PRO A 123 19.09 0.35 -2.95
C PRO A 123 17.79 0.76 -3.63
N LEU A 124 16.74 0.93 -2.85
CA LEU A 124 15.48 1.47 -3.34
C LEU A 124 15.56 3.01 -3.35
N LYS A 125 15.08 3.62 -4.43
CA LYS A 125 15.05 5.09 -4.59
C LYS A 125 13.63 5.58 -4.38
N VAL A 126 13.51 6.68 -3.65
CA VAL A 126 12.23 7.38 -3.47
C VAL A 126 11.63 7.75 -4.83
N MET A 127 10.32 7.77 -4.93
CA MET A 127 9.53 8.06 -6.14
C MET A 127 9.67 7.04 -7.28
N ASN A 128 10.47 5.97 -7.12
CA ASN A 128 10.51 4.91 -8.12
C ASN A 128 9.39 3.89 -7.89
N LYS A 129 8.93 3.29 -8.99
CA LYS A 129 7.98 2.17 -8.96
C LYS A 129 8.74 0.84 -8.93
N TYR A 130 8.25 -0.09 -8.11
CA TYR A 130 8.84 -1.43 -7.94
C TYR A 130 7.77 -2.49 -8.18
N LYS A 131 8.15 -3.53 -8.91
CA LYS A 131 7.22 -4.61 -9.26
C LYS A 131 7.16 -5.66 -8.15
N VAL A 132 5.94 -5.94 -7.67
CA VAL A 132 5.61 -7.08 -6.82
C VAL A 132 4.53 -7.89 -7.53
N ILE A 133 4.71 -9.20 -7.59
CA ILE A 133 3.74 -10.14 -8.16
C ILE A 133 3.04 -10.82 -7.00
N PHE A 134 1.71 -10.76 -7.03
CA PHE A 134 0.82 -11.43 -6.09
C PHE A 134 0.20 -12.63 -6.80
N THR A 135 0.23 -13.78 -6.17
CA THR A 135 -0.41 -15.01 -6.67
C THR A 135 -1.60 -15.35 -5.78
N PHE A 136 -2.76 -15.44 -6.39
CA PHE A 136 -4.01 -15.77 -5.74
C PHE A 136 -4.53 -17.13 -6.19
N GLN A 137 -5.33 -17.78 -5.35
CA GLN A 137 -5.85 -19.12 -5.61
C GLN A 137 -6.79 -19.17 -6.81
N ASN A 138 -7.69 -18.19 -6.94
CA ASN A 138 -8.70 -18.17 -8.01
C ASN A 138 -8.37 -17.13 -9.09
N ALA A 139 -7.81 -15.99 -8.72
CA ALA A 139 -7.48 -14.94 -9.68
C ALA A 139 -6.16 -15.20 -10.43
N GLY A 140 -5.27 -16.01 -9.91
CA GLY A 140 -3.96 -16.32 -10.50
C GLY A 140 -2.86 -15.38 -10.09
#